data_fd70551dbeacbfa60c1ed35afb21c65d
#
_entry.id   fd70551dbeacbfa60c1ed35afb21c65d
#
_cell.length_a   1.000
_cell.length_b   1.000
_cell.length_c   1.000
_cell.angle_alpha   90.00
_cell.angle_beta   90.00
_cell.angle_gamma   90.00
#
_symmetry.space_group_name_H-M   'P 1'
#
loop_
_entity.id
_entity.type
_entity.pdbx_description
1 polymer ?
#
loop_
_entity_poly.entity_id
_entity_poly.type
_entity_poly.pdbx_seq_one_letter_code
_entity_poly.pdbx_strand_id
1 'polypeptide(L)'
;LMLLDRAEFCGAEVRRGTEVAGPILDDGGRVAGVVLKSGERIAADAVIAADGAHSPIKRALNLVSQHNGYAAIAIRAEMSANRPDVDSLDVHLQLRFRGDQLPGYGWVFPLGGGRVNIGLGYVNSYRKWQQINATQLLGEFLAGLPQEWQLPSIGELMKAKAVRAWRLPMGFTAWPPWRPGVLFAGDALGAARPASGAGISKGLQSGLAAGECAIAALTNGGPDDFTNYTQRVEAAWGKEYRRGRWFHRLVGVPAIAAAGVRTLDAVSNPSVRARLLFWEQWSDPETSPHSAGPGPES
;
A
#
# COMPACT_ATOMS: atom_id res chain seq x y z
N LEU A 1 -15.73 -4.72 -1.06
CA LEU A 1 -17.00 -5.19 -1.64
C LEU A 1 -17.70 -4.06 -2.39
N MET A 2 -18.07 -2.95 -1.75
CA MET A 2 -18.77 -1.80 -2.38
C MET A 2 -18.24 -1.39 -3.77
N LEU A 3 -16.92 -1.29 -3.97
CA LEU A 3 -16.36 -0.89 -5.26
C LEU A 3 -16.53 -1.96 -6.34
N LEU A 4 -16.37 -3.24 -5.98
CA LEU A 4 -16.61 -4.35 -6.89
C LEU A 4 -18.09 -4.45 -7.26
N ASP A 5 -18.98 -4.34 -6.27
CA ASP A 5 -20.43 -4.37 -6.49
C ASP A 5 -20.86 -3.20 -7.39
N ARG A 6 -20.22 -2.02 -7.24
CA ARG A 6 -20.43 -0.88 -8.14
C ARG A 6 -19.92 -1.16 -9.55
N ALA A 7 -18.76 -1.80 -9.69
CA ALA A 7 -18.24 -2.16 -11.02
C ALA A 7 -19.17 -3.15 -11.73
N GLU A 8 -19.65 -4.18 -11.02
CA GLU A 8 -20.64 -5.13 -11.55
C GLU A 8 -21.93 -4.41 -11.98
N PHE A 9 -22.44 -3.52 -11.15
CA PHE A 9 -23.61 -2.70 -11.49
C PHE A 9 -23.41 -1.84 -12.74
N CYS A 10 -22.17 -1.40 -12.99
CA CYS A 10 -21.82 -0.66 -14.22
C CYS A 10 -21.48 -1.57 -15.42
N GLY A 11 -21.72 -2.87 -15.31
CA GLY A 11 -21.55 -3.83 -16.42
C GLY A 11 -20.19 -4.53 -16.47
N ALA A 12 -19.33 -4.37 -15.47
CA ALA A 12 -18.08 -5.12 -15.41
C ALA A 12 -18.34 -6.59 -15.00
N GLU A 13 -17.71 -7.55 -15.69
CA GLU A 13 -17.70 -8.93 -15.28
C GLU A 13 -16.69 -9.13 -14.13
N VAL A 14 -17.14 -9.59 -12.97
CA VAL A 14 -16.27 -9.86 -11.80
C VAL A 14 -16.14 -11.37 -11.58
N ARG A 15 -14.94 -11.90 -11.78
CA ARG A 15 -14.62 -13.32 -11.60
C ARG A 15 -13.92 -13.53 -10.26
N ARG A 16 -14.71 -13.76 -9.20
CA ARG A 16 -14.19 -14.03 -7.85
C ARG A 16 -13.54 -15.41 -7.77
N GLY A 17 -12.50 -15.54 -6.93
CA GLY A 17 -11.76 -16.80 -6.78
C GLY A 17 -10.93 -17.20 -7.99
N THR A 18 -10.75 -16.29 -8.97
CA THR A 18 -9.99 -16.53 -10.19
C THR A 18 -8.60 -15.90 -10.07
N GLU A 19 -7.56 -16.71 -10.18
CA GLU A 19 -6.17 -16.26 -10.00
C GLU A 19 -5.46 -16.15 -11.35
N VAL A 20 -4.86 -14.97 -11.59
CA VAL A 20 -4.02 -14.71 -12.76
C VAL A 20 -2.63 -15.29 -12.53
N ALA A 21 -2.13 -16.09 -13.50
CA ALA A 21 -0.79 -16.67 -13.47
C ALA A 21 0.26 -15.76 -14.13
N GLY A 22 -0.14 -14.96 -15.14
CA GLY A 22 0.76 -14.06 -15.83
C GLY A 22 0.12 -13.38 -17.04
N PRO A 23 0.90 -12.57 -17.79
CA PRO A 23 0.44 -11.94 -19.01
C PRO A 23 0.44 -12.91 -20.20
N ILE A 24 -0.41 -12.64 -21.19
CA ILE A 24 -0.25 -13.11 -22.56
C ILE A 24 0.59 -12.06 -23.27
N LEU A 25 1.70 -12.47 -23.89
CA LEU A 25 2.50 -11.59 -24.73
C LEU A 25 2.24 -11.93 -26.20
N ASP A 26 2.13 -10.91 -27.04
CA ASP A 26 2.18 -11.05 -28.49
C ASP A 26 3.62 -11.19 -29.01
N ASP A 27 3.79 -11.35 -30.30
CA ASP A 27 5.10 -11.51 -30.96
C ASP A 27 6.01 -10.29 -30.78
N GLY A 28 5.46 -9.12 -30.52
CA GLY A 28 6.16 -7.85 -30.23
C GLY A 28 6.50 -7.67 -28.75
N GLY A 29 6.08 -8.58 -27.88
CA GLY A 29 6.27 -8.49 -26.43
C GLY A 29 5.28 -7.56 -25.73
N ARG A 30 4.21 -7.14 -26.40
CA ARG A 30 3.10 -6.38 -25.83
C ARG A 30 2.21 -7.31 -25.01
N VAL A 31 1.67 -6.80 -23.92
CA VAL A 31 0.66 -7.52 -23.13
C VAL A 31 -0.68 -7.47 -23.87
N ALA A 32 -1.15 -8.64 -24.33
CA ALA A 32 -2.38 -8.82 -25.09
C ALA A 32 -3.47 -9.56 -24.29
N GLY A 33 -3.32 -9.66 -22.97
CA GLY A 33 -4.25 -10.33 -22.09
C GLY A 33 -3.58 -11.01 -20.90
N VAL A 34 -4.29 -11.92 -20.24
CA VAL A 34 -3.81 -12.66 -19.08
C VAL A 34 -4.06 -14.15 -19.20
N VAL A 35 -3.19 -14.95 -18.56
CA VAL A 35 -3.37 -16.39 -18.36
C VAL A 35 -3.78 -16.65 -16.93
N LEU A 36 -4.82 -17.42 -16.72
CA LEU A 36 -5.28 -17.85 -15.40
C LEU A 36 -4.50 -19.09 -14.93
N LYS A 37 -4.50 -19.34 -13.63
CA LYS A 37 -3.91 -20.59 -13.08
C LYS A 37 -4.63 -21.86 -13.59
N SER A 38 -5.88 -21.74 -14.00
CA SER A 38 -6.62 -22.82 -14.67
C SER A 38 -6.07 -23.18 -16.06
N GLY A 39 -5.23 -22.34 -16.66
CA GLY A 39 -4.78 -22.42 -18.05
C GLY A 39 -5.66 -21.64 -19.03
N GLU A 40 -6.81 -21.13 -18.62
CA GLU A 40 -7.66 -20.27 -19.45
C GLU A 40 -6.91 -19.00 -19.85
N ARG A 41 -7.08 -18.59 -21.10
CA ARG A 41 -6.48 -17.37 -21.67
C ARG A 41 -7.57 -16.35 -21.95
N ILE A 42 -7.40 -15.17 -21.40
CA ILE A 42 -8.33 -14.04 -21.58
C ILE A 42 -7.59 -12.96 -22.36
N ALA A 43 -8.01 -12.73 -23.60
CA ALA A 43 -7.48 -11.65 -24.43
C ALA A 43 -8.04 -10.29 -23.98
N ALA A 44 -7.23 -9.24 -24.08
CA ALA A 44 -7.62 -7.88 -23.76
C ALA A 44 -6.80 -6.87 -24.56
N ASP A 45 -7.42 -5.77 -24.96
CA ASP A 45 -6.76 -4.66 -25.63
C ASP A 45 -5.85 -3.87 -24.68
N ALA A 46 -6.22 -3.80 -23.40
CA ALA A 46 -5.38 -3.25 -22.32
C ALA A 46 -5.61 -4.02 -21.02
N VAL A 47 -4.57 -4.11 -20.20
CA VAL A 47 -4.59 -4.73 -18.88
C VAL A 47 -4.24 -3.70 -17.81
N ILE A 48 -5.00 -3.64 -16.72
CA ILE A 48 -4.61 -2.89 -15.52
C ILE A 48 -4.20 -3.90 -14.46
N ALA A 49 -2.89 -3.99 -14.21
CA ALA A 49 -2.32 -4.86 -13.20
C ALA A 49 -2.44 -4.18 -11.81
N ALA A 50 -3.47 -4.54 -11.06
CA ALA A 50 -3.71 -4.12 -9.68
C ALA A 50 -3.61 -5.32 -8.72
N ASP A 51 -2.77 -6.28 -9.05
CA ASP A 51 -2.61 -7.61 -8.47
C ASP A 51 -1.62 -7.63 -7.27
N GLY A 52 -1.33 -6.44 -6.74
CA GLY A 52 -0.62 -6.26 -5.48
C GLY A 52 0.90 -6.42 -5.56
N ALA A 53 1.53 -6.49 -4.38
CA ALA A 53 2.99 -6.48 -4.24
C ALA A 53 3.70 -7.64 -4.96
N HIS A 54 3.02 -8.77 -5.08
CA HIS A 54 3.55 -10.00 -5.69
C HIS A 54 3.10 -10.22 -7.14
N SER A 55 2.67 -9.16 -7.81
CA SER A 55 2.18 -9.16 -9.19
C SER A 55 2.88 -10.19 -10.09
N PRO A 56 2.20 -11.24 -10.56
CA PRO A 56 2.75 -12.17 -11.53
C PRO A 56 3.02 -11.49 -12.87
N ILE A 57 2.23 -10.50 -13.25
CA ILE A 57 2.42 -9.72 -14.49
C ILE A 57 3.73 -8.94 -14.41
N LYS A 58 3.95 -8.19 -13.31
CA LYS A 58 5.18 -7.44 -13.09
C LYS A 58 6.42 -8.34 -13.09
N ARG A 59 6.30 -9.54 -12.51
CA ARG A 59 7.38 -10.51 -12.45
C ARG A 59 7.72 -11.06 -13.85
N ALA A 60 6.72 -11.43 -14.63
CA ALA A 60 6.90 -11.94 -15.98
C ALA A 60 7.55 -10.90 -16.91
N LEU A 61 7.29 -9.61 -16.68
CA LEU A 61 7.89 -8.51 -17.42
C LEU A 61 9.26 -8.04 -16.85
N ASN A 62 9.85 -8.80 -15.92
CA ASN A 62 11.13 -8.50 -15.27
C ASN A 62 11.18 -7.10 -14.62
N LEU A 63 10.04 -6.58 -14.16
CA LEU A 63 9.94 -5.28 -13.51
C LEU A 63 10.12 -5.35 -11.99
N VAL A 64 10.41 -6.52 -11.46
CA VAL A 64 10.72 -6.69 -10.04
C VAL A 64 12.15 -6.22 -9.81
N SER A 65 12.30 -5.06 -9.21
CA SER A 65 13.60 -4.59 -8.74
C SER A 65 14.17 -5.58 -7.73
N GLN A 66 15.20 -6.34 -8.14
CA GLN A 66 15.77 -7.41 -7.32
C GLN A 66 16.51 -6.88 -6.08
N HIS A 67 16.95 -5.63 -6.05
CA HIS A 67 17.92 -5.21 -5.02
C HIS A 67 17.65 -3.89 -4.28
N ASN A 68 16.85 -2.95 -4.77
CA ASN A 68 16.84 -1.59 -4.19
C ASN A 68 15.48 -0.88 -4.09
N GLY A 69 14.38 -1.58 -4.16
CA GLY A 69 13.07 -0.94 -3.94
C GLY A 69 12.86 -0.62 -2.46
N TYR A 70 12.54 0.63 -2.16
CA TYR A 70 12.04 0.98 -0.82
C TYR A 70 10.79 0.17 -0.52
N ALA A 71 10.77 -0.44 0.64
CA ALA A 71 9.63 -1.22 1.10
C ALA A 71 9.53 -1.17 2.62
N ALA A 72 8.31 -1.31 3.13
CA ALA A 72 8.12 -1.73 4.50
C ALA A 72 7.83 -3.23 4.57
N ILE A 73 8.12 -3.80 5.72
CA ILE A 73 7.64 -5.10 6.14
C ILE A 73 6.52 -4.82 7.13
N ALA A 74 5.32 -5.30 6.85
CA ALA A 74 4.18 -5.18 7.73
C ALA A 74 3.72 -6.57 8.18
N ILE A 75 3.40 -6.71 9.47
CA ILE A 75 2.82 -7.91 10.04
C ILE A 75 1.65 -7.51 10.93
N ARG A 76 0.53 -8.24 10.82
CA ARG A 76 -0.68 -7.96 11.57
C ARG A 76 -1.47 -9.22 11.90
N ALA A 77 -2.37 -9.08 12.87
CA ALA A 77 -3.43 -10.02 13.11
C ALA A 77 -4.73 -9.28 13.43
N GLU A 78 -5.86 -9.91 13.11
CA GLU A 78 -7.17 -9.48 13.57
C GLU A 78 -7.61 -10.43 14.69
N MET A 79 -8.11 -9.86 15.78
CA MET A 79 -8.45 -10.62 16.99
C MET A 79 -9.55 -9.93 17.78
N SER A 80 -10.16 -10.67 18.69
CA SER A 80 -11.00 -10.10 19.74
C SER A 80 -10.14 -9.47 20.81
N ALA A 81 -10.60 -8.37 21.39
CA ALA A 81 -9.95 -7.65 22.48
C ALA A 81 -11.01 -7.11 23.44
N ASN A 82 -10.76 -7.23 24.74
CA ASN A 82 -11.54 -6.55 25.77
C ASN A 82 -11.10 -5.07 25.85
N ARG A 83 -11.33 -4.34 24.77
CA ARG A 83 -10.98 -2.93 24.65
C ARG A 83 -12.27 -2.13 24.45
N PRO A 84 -12.46 -1.00 25.15
CA PRO A 84 -13.57 -0.11 24.86
C PRO A 84 -13.59 0.28 23.38
N ASP A 85 -14.77 0.31 22.77
CA ASP A 85 -14.93 0.88 21.44
C ASP A 85 -14.61 2.38 21.51
N VAL A 86 -13.62 2.79 20.77
CA VAL A 86 -13.16 4.19 20.66
C VAL A 86 -13.02 4.57 19.20
N ASP A 87 -13.35 5.81 18.90
CA ASP A 87 -13.28 6.38 17.54
C ASP A 87 -11.84 6.85 17.20
N SER A 88 -10.83 6.20 17.77
CA SER A 88 -9.44 6.56 17.56
C SER A 88 -8.59 5.39 17.04
N LEU A 89 -7.65 5.72 16.19
CA LEU A 89 -6.60 4.82 15.71
C LEU A 89 -5.36 5.04 16.56
N ASP A 90 -4.88 4.02 17.25
CA ASP A 90 -3.67 4.14 18.05
C ASP A 90 -2.45 3.81 17.20
N VAL A 91 -1.44 4.68 17.28
CA VAL A 91 -0.15 4.51 16.61
C VAL A 91 0.97 4.58 17.64
N HIS A 92 1.80 3.56 17.68
CA HIS A 92 2.91 3.39 18.61
C HIS A 92 4.23 3.54 17.87
N LEU A 93 4.94 4.64 18.11
CA LEU A 93 6.20 4.96 17.42
C LEU A 93 7.43 4.33 18.08
N GLN A 94 7.33 3.89 19.33
CA GLN A 94 8.45 3.39 20.10
C GLN A 94 8.72 1.90 19.87
N LEU A 95 8.81 1.48 18.60
CA LEU A 95 9.26 0.14 18.28
C LEU A 95 10.76 0.02 18.44
N ARG A 96 11.24 -1.04 19.09
CA ARG A 96 12.66 -1.30 19.29
C ARG A 96 13.05 -2.70 18.83
N PHE A 97 14.30 -2.80 18.36
CA PHE A 97 14.93 -4.08 18.07
C PHE A 97 16.37 -4.04 18.61
N ARG A 98 16.69 -4.92 19.56
CA ARG A 98 18.01 -4.97 20.22
C ARG A 98 18.49 -3.61 20.74
N GLY A 99 17.57 -2.82 21.30
CA GLY A 99 17.85 -1.48 21.82
C GLY A 99 17.79 -0.35 20.80
N ASP A 100 17.93 -0.63 19.50
CA ASP A 100 17.81 0.37 18.44
C ASP A 100 16.34 0.78 18.26
N GLN A 101 16.10 2.07 18.04
CA GLN A 101 14.80 2.55 17.57
C GLN A 101 14.59 2.09 16.13
N LEU A 102 13.49 1.38 15.89
CA LEU A 102 13.10 0.99 14.53
C LEU A 102 12.44 2.15 13.79
N PRO A 103 12.77 2.36 12.52
CA PRO A 103 12.02 3.25 11.64
C PRO A 103 10.74 2.56 11.19
N GLY A 104 9.68 2.77 11.97
CA GLY A 104 8.40 2.14 11.79
C GLY A 104 7.45 2.45 12.93
N TYR A 105 6.30 1.81 12.95
CA TYR A 105 5.32 1.99 14.00
C TYR A 105 4.46 0.73 14.18
N GLY A 106 3.93 0.56 15.40
CA GLY A 106 2.85 -0.35 15.70
C GLY A 106 1.50 0.34 15.61
N TRP A 107 0.44 -0.41 15.42
CA TRP A 107 -0.92 0.12 15.42
C TRP A 107 -1.90 -0.79 16.13
N VAL A 108 -2.96 -0.16 16.65
CA VAL A 108 -4.15 -0.83 17.16
C VAL A 108 -5.36 -0.11 16.58
N PHE A 109 -6.02 -0.73 15.62
CA PHE A 109 -7.16 -0.17 14.91
C PHE A 109 -8.43 -0.91 15.28
N PRO A 110 -9.43 -0.24 15.88
CA PRO A 110 -10.70 -0.87 16.19
C PRO A 110 -11.45 -1.24 14.90
N LEU A 111 -12.07 -2.41 14.90
CA LEU A 111 -12.90 -2.92 13.81
C LEU A 111 -14.39 -2.93 14.19
N GLY A 112 -14.73 -2.50 15.40
CA GLY A 112 -16.05 -2.61 15.98
C GLY A 112 -16.36 -4.00 16.53
N GLY A 113 -17.38 -4.07 17.39
CA GLY A 113 -17.82 -5.33 17.99
C GLY A 113 -16.76 -6.05 18.82
N GLY A 114 -15.91 -5.34 19.54
CA GLY A 114 -14.84 -5.91 20.36
C GLY A 114 -13.72 -6.55 19.54
N ARG A 115 -13.57 -6.21 18.26
CA ARG A 115 -12.49 -6.70 17.40
C ARG A 115 -11.49 -5.57 17.10
N VAL A 116 -10.23 -5.97 16.96
CA VAL A 116 -9.13 -5.06 16.63
C VAL A 116 -8.24 -5.65 15.54
N ASN A 117 -7.65 -4.77 14.74
CA ASN A 117 -6.52 -5.08 13.87
C ASN A 117 -5.27 -4.53 14.54
N ILE A 118 -4.40 -5.41 14.98
CA ILE A 118 -3.13 -5.05 15.63
C ILE A 118 -1.98 -5.49 14.73
N GLY A 119 -1.02 -4.60 14.57
CA GLY A 119 0.15 -4.93 13.78
C GLY A 119 1.29 -3.94 13.97
N LEU A 120 2.34 -4.19 13.25
CA LEU A 120 3.48 -3.29 13.16
C LEU A 120 4.10 -3.34 11.77
N GLY A 121 4.80 -2.26 11.43
CA GLY A 121 5.57 -2.18 10.20
C GLY A 121 6.87 -1.45 10.41
N TYR A 122 7.90 -1.85 9.66
CA TYR A 122 9.21 -1.21 9.66
C TYR A 122 9.79 -1.19 8.26
N VAL A 123 10.66 -0.22 7.96
CA VAL A 123 11.20 -0.03 6.61
C VAL A 123 12.49 -0.82 6.39
N ASN A 124 12.69 -1.28 5.15
CA ASN A 124 13.87 -2.05 4.75
C ASN A 124 15.14 -1.19 4.58
N SER A 125 15.06 0.12 4.77
CA SER A 125 16.23 0.99 4.86
C SER A 125 16.98 0.88 6.19
N TYR A 126 16.37 0.29 7.21
CA TYR A 126 17.07 -0.05 8.44
C TYR A 126 18.11 -1.14 8.18
N ARG A 127 19.37 -0.85 8.51
CA ARG A 127 20.52 -1.70 8.13
C ARG A 127 20.42 -3.16 8.59
N LYS A 128 19.77 -3.43 9.73
CA LYS A 128 19.60 -4.78 10.30
C LYS A 128 18.22 -5.39 10.02
N TRP A 129 17.45 -4.85 9.10
CA TRP A 129 16.05 -5.27 8.87
C TRP A 129 15.88 -6.76 8.58
N GLN A 130 16.86 -7.40 7.91
CA GLN A 130 16.85 -8.83 7.60
C GLN A 130 17.03 -9.73 8.83
N GLN A 131 17.55 -9.18 9.94
CA GLN A 131 17.73 -9.90 11.19
C GLN A 131 16.47 -9.88 12.08
N ILE A 132 15.46 -9.12 11.70
CA ILE A 132 14.23 -8.98 12.46
C ILE A 132 13.33 -10.17 12.16
N ASN A 133 13.01 -10.95 13.20
CA ASN A 133 11.91 -11.87 13.16
C ASN A 133 10.60 -11.08 13.42
N ALA A 134 9.85 -10.81 12.35
CA ALA A 134 8.64 -9.99 12.44
C ALA A 134 7.57 -10.62 13.36
N THR A 135 7.47 -11.96 13.39
CA THR A 135 6.52 -12.66 14.27
C THR A 135 6.89 -12.49 15.74
N GLN A 136 8.17 -12.63 16.07
CA GLN A 136 8.65 -12.39 17.42
C GLN A 136 8.42 -10.93 17.83
N LEU A 137 8.75 -9.98 16.96
CA LEU A 137 8.54 -8.55 17.22
C LEU A 137 7.06 -8.21 17.43
N LEU A 138 6.14 -8.84 16.67
CA LEU A 138 4.70 -8.71 16.92
C LEU A 138 4.31 -9.27 18.29
N GLY A 139 4.88 -10.40 18.69
CA GLY A 139 4.65 -10.97 20.03
C GLY A 139 5.11 -10.04 21.15
N GLU A 140 6.28 -9.44 21.01
CA GLU A 140 6.81 -8.45 21.97
C GLU A 140 5.92 -7.19 22.01
N PHE A 141 5.43 -6.75 20.86
CA PHE A 141 4.50 -5.62 20.78
C PHE A 141 3.17 -5.92 21.48
N LEU A 142 2.57 -7.09 21.23
CA LEU A 142 1.33 -7.53 21.89
C LEU A 142 1.51 -7.61 23.41
N ALA A 143 2.63 -8.16 23.89
CA ALA A 143 2.92 -8.27 25.32
C ALA A 143 3.13 -6.90 26.01
N GLY A 144 3.44 -5.87 25.25
CA GLY A 144 3.58 -4.49 25.74
C GLY A 144 2.26 -3.70 25.78
N LEU A 145 1.16 -4.24 25.25
CA LEU A 145 -0.16 -3.61 25.28
C LEU A 145 -0.86 -3.89 26.61
N PRO A 146 -1.91 -3.11 26.99
CA PRO A 146 -2.60 -3.26 28.25
C PRO A 146 -3.13 -4.69 28.48
N GLN A 147 -2.82 -5.27 29.63
CA GLN A 147 -3.22 -6.66 29.96
C GLN A 147 -4.73 -6.83 30.07
N GLU A 148 -5.44 -5.77 30.48
CA GLU A 148 -6.90 -5.74 30.56
C GLU A 148 -7.59 -5.94 29.21
N TRP A 149 -6.88 -5.79 28.10
CA TRP A 149 -7.41 -6.09 26.76
C TRP A 149 -7.50 -7.59 26.47
N GLN A 150 -6.89 -8.43 27.31
CA GLN A 150 -6.94 -9.90 27.20
C GLN A 150 -6.63 -10.41 25.79
N LEU A 151 -5.59 -9.86 25.19
CA LEU A 151 -5.17 -10.21 23.83
C LEU A 151 -4.63 -11.65 23.78
N PRO A 152 -4.94 -12.41 22.70
CA PRO A 152 -4.30 -13.68 22.47
C PRO A 152 -2.78 -13.57 22.35
N SER A 153 -2.05 -14.55 22.82
CA SER A 153 -0.60 -14.64 22.61
C SER A 153 -0.26 -14.85 21.14
N ILE A 154 0.95 -14.50 20.76
CA ILE A 154 1.44 -14.74 19.37
C ILE A 154 1.38 -16.22 19.00
N GLY A 155 1.59 -17.13 19.97
CA GLY A 155 1.49 -18.57 19.76
C GLY A 155 0.07 -19.04 19.41
N GLU A 156 -0.95 -18.49 20.07
CA GLU A 156 -2.37 -18.76 19.76
C GLU A 156 -2.76 -18.20 18.40
N LEU A 157 -2.32 -16.98 18.07
CA LEU A 157 -2.58 -16.35 16.77
C LEU A 157 -1.94 -17.11 15.61
N MET A 158 -0.73 -17.66 15.82
CA MET A 158 -0.06 -18.49 14.82
C MET A 158 -0.78 -19.83 14.61
N LYS A 159 -1.22 -20.49 15.67
CA LYS A 159 -2.04 -21.72 15.60
C LYS A 159 -3.35 -21.48 14.87
N ALA A 160 -4.00 -20.34 15.14
CA ALA A 160 -5.24 -19.91 14.47
C ALA A 160 -5.03 -19.46 13.03
N LYS A 161 -3.79 -19.41 12.53
CA LYS A 161 -3.41 -18.85 11.22
C LYS A 161 -3.93 -17.41 11.01
N ALA A 162 -4.04 -16.64 12.09
CA ALA A 162 -4.56 -15.27 12.08
C ALA A 162 -3.51 -14.24 11.65
N VAL A 163 -2.23 -14.58 11.79
CA VAL A 163 -1.11 -13.67 11.46
C VAL A 163 -0.92 -13.59 9.94
N ARG A 164 -0.78 -12.35 9.45
CA ARG A 164 -0.48 -12.06 8.06
C ARG A 164 0.71 -11.10 7.98
N ALA A 165 1.66 -11.40 7.10
CA ALA A 165 2.80 -10.54 6.83
C ALA A 165 2.88 -10.21 5.34
N TRP A 166 3.19 -8.96 5.03
CA TRP A 166 3.32 -8.45 3.68
C TRP A 166 4.52 -7.55 3.54
N ARG A 167 5.11 -7.59 2.34
CA ARG A 167 6.03 -6.54 1.91
C ARG A 167 5.20 -5.46 1.20
N LEU A 168 5.35 -4.22 1.64
CA LEU A 168 4.70 -3.04 1.05
C LEU A 168 5.71 -2.33 0.14
N PRO A 169 5.64 -2.49 -1.17
CA PRO A 169 6.53 -1.79 -2.09
C PRO A 169 6.17 -0.31 -2.13
N MET A 170 7.19 0.55 -2.05
CA MET A 170 7.07 1.99 -1.97
C MET A 170 7.96 2.68 -3.00
N GLY A 171 7.60 3.88 -3.40
CA GLY A 171 8.46 4.71 -4.23
C GLY A 171 8.49 4.30 -5.71
N PHE A 172 7.40 3.75 -6.23
CA PHE A 172 7.26 3.34 -7.62
C PHE A 172 8.24 2.24 -8.04
N THR A 173 7.99 1.02 -7.61
CA THR A 173 8.83 -0.13 -7.94
C THR A 173 8.63 -0.65 -9.37
N ALA A 174 7.53 -0.30 -10.03
CA ALA A 174 7.33 -0.45 -11.48
C ALA A 174 7.43 0.93 -12.13
N TRP A 175 8.54 1.24 -12.77
CA TRP A 175 8.73 2.52 -13.46
C TRP A 175 9.37 2.33 -14.83
N PRO A 176 8.86 2.97 -15.91
CA PRO A 176 7.58 3.72 -15.95
C PRO A 176 6.39 2.85 -15.53
N PRO A 177 5.26 3.48 -15.10
CA PRO A 177 4.13 2.79 -14.48
C PRO A 177 3.29 1.99 -15.48
N TRP A 178 3.81 1.72 -16.64
CA TRP A 178 3.19 0.97 -17.73
C TRP A 178 4.22 0.28 -18.64
N ARG A 179 3.74 -0.62 -19.46
CA ARG A 179 4.41 -1.20 -20.63
C ARG A 179 3.37 -1.32 -21.75
N PRO A 180 3.77 -1.57 -23.03
CA PRO A 180 2.80 -1.81 -24.09
C PRO A 180 1.73 -2.83 -23.66
N GLY A 181 0.47 -2.40 -23.73
CA GLY A 181 -0.68 -3.19 -23.33
C GLY A 181 -0.97 -3.31 -21.82
N VAL A 182 -0.16 -2.76 -20.91
CA VAL A 182 -0.42 -2.87 -19.47
C VAL A 182 -0.05 -1.62 -18.67
N LEU A 183 -0.93 -1.25 -17.71
CA LEU A 183 -0.70 -0.23 -16.70
C LEU A 183 -0.62 -0.89 -15.31
N PHE A 184 0.20 -0.35 -14.40
CA PHE A 184 0.32 -0.83 -13.03
C PHE A 184 -0.35 0.13 -12.05
N ALA A 185 -1.12 -0.41 -11.10
CA ALA A 185 -1.80 0.39 -10.07
C ALA A 185 -1.57 -0.19 -8.66
N GLY A 186 -1.78 0.62 -7.63
CA GLY A 186 -1.66 0.20 -6.24
C GLY A 186 -0.28 -0.38 -5.91
N ASP A 187 -0.24 -1.47 -5.15
CA ASP A 187 1.01 -2.11 -4.76
C ASP A 187 1.77 -2.76 -5.93
N ALA A 188 1.10 -3.10 -7.02
CA ALA A 188 1.77 -3.55 -8.23
C ALA A 188 2.65 -2.45 -8.83
N LEU A 189 2.20 -1.18 -8.79
CA LEU A 189 3.00 -0.01 -9.11
C LEU A 189 4.07 0.28 -8.03
N GLY A 190 3.84 -0.10 -6.79
CA GLY A 190 4.62 0.32 -5.63
C GLY A 190 4.16 1.69 -5.13
N ALA A 191 2.86 1.92 -5.15
CA ALA A 191 2.25 3.21 -4.85
C ALA A 191 2.07 3.47 -3.35
N ALA A 192 2.47 2.55 -2.45
CA ALA A 192 2.43 2.83 -1.03
C ALA A 192 3.32 4.03 -0.69
N ARG A 193 2.80 4.90 0.18
CA ARG A 193 3.44 6.17 0.57
C ARG A 193 4.73 5.90 1.35
N PRO A 194 5.88 6.43 0.94
CA PRO A 194 7.16 6.09 1.58
C PRO A 194 7.25 6.51 3.06
N ALA A 195 6.61 7.59 3.46
CA ALA A 195 6.71 8.09 4.84
C ALA A 195 5.84 7.31 5.84
N SER A 196 4.65 6.84 5.42
CA SER A 196 3.65 6.26 6.34
C SER A 196 3.25 4.82 6.01
N GLY A 197 3.59 4.31 4.83
CA GLY A 197 3.09 3.02 4.35
C GLY A 197 1.62 3.03 3.91
N ALA A 198 0.94 4.19 3.94
CA ALA A 198 -0.44 4.29 3.53
C ALA A 198 -0.59 4.00 2.02
N GLY A 199 -1.38 2.97 1.67
CA GLY A 199 -1.53 2.50 0.30
C GLY A 199 -2.95 2.58 -0.25
N ILE A 200 -3.99 2.62 0.60
CA ILE A 200 -5.38 2.51 0.17
C ILE A 200 -5.77 3.66 -0.76
N SER A 201 -5.58 4.90 -0.33
CA SER A 201 -5.91 6.08 -1.15
C SER A 201 -5.10 6.13 -2.44
N LYS A 202 -3.83 5.76 -2.39
CA LYS A 202 -2.95 5.70 -3.58
C LYS A 202 -3.35 4.58 -4.54
N GLY A 203 -3.81 3.44 -4.00
CA GLY A 203 -4.38 2.35 -4.80
C GLY A 203 -5.62 2.80 -5.57
N LEU A 204 -6.55 3.47 -4.90
CA LEU A 204 -7.77 4.00 -5.51
C LEU A 204 -7.46 5.06 -6.59
N GLN A 205 -6.63 6.04 -6.25
CA GLN A 205 -6.27 7.13 -7.17
C GLN A 205 -5.51 6.62 -8.40
N SER A 206 -4.54 5.70 -8.20
CA SER A 206 -3.79 5.13 -9.32
C SER A 206 -4.65 4.21 -10.19
N GLY A 207 -5.59 3.48 -9.57
CA GLY A 207 -6.55 2.64 -10.31
C GLY A 207 -7.48 3.48 -11.19
N LEU A 208 -8.02 4.59 -10.64
CA LEU A 208 -8.85 5.54 -11.40
C LEU A 208 -8.06 6.14 -12.57
N ALA A 209 -6.87 6.68 -12.29
CA ALA A 209 -6.02 7.26 -13.34
C ALA A 209 -5.63 6.24 -14.42
N ALA A 210 -5.35 4.98 -14.04
CA ALA A 210 -5.07 3.92 -14.99
C ALA A 210 -6.27 3.60 -15.87
N GLY A 211 -7.49 3.53 -15.29
CA GLY A 211 -8.73 3.31 -16.03
C GLY A 211 -9.00 4.41 -17.05
N GLU A 212 -8.92 5.68 -16.63
CA GLU A 212 -9.11 6.83 -17.53
C GLU A 212 -8.07 6.87 -18.66
N CYS A 213 -6.80 6.57 -18.36
CA CYS A 213 -5.76 6.53 -19.39
C CYS A 213 -5.94 5.36 -20.35
N ALA A 214 -6.37 4.19 -19.86
CA ALA A 214 -6.67 3.05 -20.71
C ALA A 214 -7.82 3.36 -21.68
N ILE A 215 -8.93 3.94 -21.19
CA ILE A 215 -10.06 4.36 -22.00
C ILE A 215 -9.61 5.35 -23.08
N ALA A 216 -8.86 6.39 -22.68
CA ALA A 216 -8.40 7.41 -23.62
C ALA A 216 -7.50 6.83 -24.73
N ALA A 217 -6.59 5.92 -24.38
CA ALA A 217 -5.71 5.26 -25.34
C ALA A 217 -6.50 4.37 -26.32
N LEU A 218 -7.45 3.58 -25.82
CA LEU A 218 -8.29 2.73 -26.66
C LEU A 218 -9.21 3.52 -27.59
N THR A 219 -9.62 4.73 -27.19
CA THR A 219 -10.53 5.58 -27.97
C THR A 219 -9.80 6.40 -29.03
N ASN A 220 -8.60 6.91 -28.73
CA ASN A 220 -7.98 7.97 -29.52
C ASN A 220 -6.61 7.65 -30.14
N GLY A 221 -5.94 6.57 -29.77
CA GLY A 221 -4.56 6.44 -30.24
C GLY A 221 -3.98 5.03 -30.26
N GLY A 222 -4.64 4.11 -29.68
CA GLY A 222 -4.15 2.73 -29.56
C GLY A 222 -3.51 2.43 -28.19
N PRO A 223 -3.52 1.14 -27.83
CA PRO A 223 -3.25 0.67 -26.47
C PRO A 223 -1.76 0.63 -26.10
N ASP A 224 -0.87 1.17 -26.92
CA ASP A 224 0.58 1.06 -26.72
C ASP A 224 1.22 2.33 -26.19
N ASP A 225 0.49 3.44 -26.12
CA ASP A 225 0.97 4.71 -25.57
C ASP A 225 0.19 5.13 -24.32
N PHE A 226 0.72 4.78 -23.16
CA PHE A 226 0.24 5.23 -21.87
C PHE A 226 1.13 6.31 -21.23
N THR A 227 1.83 7.11 -22.04
CA THR A 227 2.72 8.20 -21.57
C THR A 227 1.97 9.18 -20.69
N ASN A 228 0.71 9.48 -20.99
CA ASN A 228 -0.16 10.32 -20.17
C ASN A 228 -0.31 9.79 -18.74
N TYR A 229 -0.34 8.47 -18.55
CA TYR A 229 -0.38 7.86 -17.21
C TYR A 229 0.88 8.19 -16.40
N THR A 230 2.07 8.11 -17.03
CA THR A 230 3.32 8.52 -16.38
C THR A 230 3.27 9.98 -15.95
N GLN A 231 2.82 10.88 -16.83
CA GLN A 231 2.70 12.31 -16.53
C GLN A 231 1.75 12.57 -15.35
N ARG A 232 0.60 11.92 -15.32
CA ARG A 232 -0.37 12.03 -14.21
C ARG A 232 0.21 11.55 -12.89
N VAL A 233 0.84 10.37 -12.87
CA VAL A 233 1.46 9.80 -11.67
C VAL A 233 2.59 10.69 -11.16
N GLU A 234 3.46 11.19 -12.07
CA GLU A 234 4.57 12.07 -11.70
C GLU A 234 4.07 13.43 -11.20
N ALA A 235 3.07 14.02 -11.84
CA ALA A 235 2.49 15.29 -11.42
C ALA A 235 1.82 15.19 -10.05
N ALA A 236 1.05 14.11 -9.83
CA ALA A 236 0.32 13.92 -8.58
C ALA A 236 1.24 13.59 -7.38
N TRP A 237 2.27 12.74 -7.59
CA TRP A 237 3.00 12.17 -6.45
C TRP A 237 4.52 12.21 -6.58
N GLY A 238 5.08 12.57 -7.72
CA GLY A 238 6.51 12.51 -8.00
C GLY A 238 7.37 13.26 -6.97
N LYS A 239 6.94 14.46 -6.57
CA LYS A 239 7.63 15.26 -5.53
C LYS A 239 7.59 14.58 -4.16
N GLU A 240 6.42 14.07 -3.77
CA GLU A 240 6.22 13.36 -2.51
C GLU A 240 7.11 12.12 -2.44
N TYR A 241 7.13 11.33 -3.47
CA TYR A 241 7.90 10.08 -3.52
C TYR A 241 9.42 10.32 -3.58
N ARG A 242 9.88 11.37 -4.26
CA ARG A 242 11.31 11.75 -4.22
C ARG A 242 11.75 12.15 -2.82
N ARG A 243 10.95 12.96 -2.11
CA ARG A 243 11.20 13.34 -0.70
C ARG A 243 11.12 12.12 0.23
N GLY A 244 10.14 11.25 0.01
CA GLY A 244 9.96 10.03 0.79
C GLY A 244 11.15 9.07 0.67
N ARG A 245 11.73 8.91 -0.53
CA ARG A 245 12.95 8.11 -0.71
C ARG A 245 14.14 8.68 0.08
N TRP A 246 14.27 9.99 0.12
CA TRP A 246 15.31 10.64 0.94
C TRP A 246 15.05 10.43 2.43
N PHE A 247 13.80 10.60 2.87
CA PHE A 247 13.38 10.33 4.24
C PHE A 247 13.71 8.89 4.69
N HIS A 248 13.44 7.90 3.86
CA HIS A 248 13.79 6.50 4.14
C HIS A 248 15.28 6.30 4.44
N ARG A 249 16.15 6.97 3.71
CA ARG A 249 17.60 6.89 3.94
C ARG A 249 17.99 7.43 5.31
N LEU A 250 17.36 8.53 5.72
CA LEU A 250 17.63 9.16 7.01
C LEU A 250 17.13 8.31 8.18
N VAL A 251 15.86 7.90 8.15
CA VAL A 251 15.27 7.14 9.25
C VAL A 251 15.83 5.71 9.36
N GLY A 252 16.47 5.22 8.31
CA GLY A 252 17.22 3.96 8.35
C GLY A 252 18.39 3.98 9.35
N VAL A 253 18.82 5.17 9.81
CA VAL A 253 19.85 5.34 10.84
C VAL A 253 19.17 5.41 12.23
N PRO A 254 19.41 4.45 13.14
CA PRO A 254 18.70 4.36 14.42
C PRO A 254 18.74 5.63 15.27
N ALA A 255 19.88 6.34 15.29
CA ALA A 255 20.04 7.59 16.06
C ALA A 255 19.12 8.70 15.50
N ILE A 256 18.97 8.79 14.19
CA ILE A 256 18.08 9.76 13.54
C ILE A 256 16.62 9.38 13.81
N ALA A 257 16.27 8.09 13.67
CA ALA A 257 14.94 7.61 14.01
C ALA A 257 14.58 7.92 15.47
N ALA A 258 15.50 7.65 16.40
CA ALA A 258 15.30 7.94 17.83
C ALA A 258 15.17 9.43 18.12
N ALA A 259 15.92 10.28 17.44
CA ALA A 259 15.80 11.73 17.57
C ALA A 259 14.44 12.21 17.05
N GLY A 260 13.99 11.70 15.89
CA GLY A 260 12.69 12.00 15.32
C GLY A 260 11.53 11.62 16.26
N VAL A 261 11.55 10.42 16.83
CA VAL A 261 10.52 9.97 17.80
C VAL A 261 10.50 10.88 19.02
N ARG A 262 11.67 11.20 19.62
CA ARG A 262 11.74 12.12 20.77
C ARG A 262 11.17 13.51 20.45
N THR A 263 11.47 14.04 19.26
CA THR A 263 10.92 15.34 18.83
C THR A 263 9.40 15.28 18.71
N LEU A 264 8.85 14.20 18.15
CA LEU A 264 7.41 13.99 18.04
C LEU A 264 6.74 13.82 19.41
N ASP A 265 7.38 13.10 20.33
CA ASP A 265 6.87 12.93 21.71
C ASP A 265 6.83 14.26 22.48
N ALA A 266 7.74 15.19 22.17
CA ALA A 266 7.73 16.55 22.75
C ALA A 266 6.59 17.44 22.22
N VAL A 267 5.94 17.07 21.12
CA VAL A 267 4.78 17.79 20.57
C VAL A 267 3.54 17.39 21.35
N SER A 268 3.03 18.27 22.18
CA SER A 268 1.85 18.02 23.05
C SER A 268 0.54 17.90 22.26
N ASN A 269 0.40 18.59 21.13
CA ASN A 269 -0.83 18.58 20.33
C ASN A 269 -0.91 17.36 19.41
N PRO A 270 -1.90 16.44 19.62
CA PRO A 270 -2.04 15.21 18.83
C PRO A 270 -2.24 15.47 17.33
N SER A 271 -2.98 16.50 16.97
CA SER A 271 -3.25 16.84 15.55
C SER A 271 -1.98 17.34 14.85
N VAL A 272 -1.14 18.13 15.55
CA VAL A 272 0.16 18.57 15.01
C VAL A 272 1.09 17.38 14.87
N ARG A 273 1.12 16.48 15.87
CA ARG A 273 1.90 15.25 15.85
C ARG A 273 1.51 14.36 14.67
N ALA A 274 0.22 14.17 14.44
CA ALA A 274 -0.31 13.41 13.30
C ALA A 274 0.09 14.04 11.95
N ARG A 275 -0.01 15.36 11.81
CA ARG A 275 0.42 16.07 10.59
C ARG A 275 1.91 15.93 10.32
N LEU A 276 2.75 15.98 11.34
CA LEU A 276 4.19 15.79 11.23
C LEU A 276 4.56 14.34 10.82
N LEU A 277 3.85 13.36 11.39
CA LEU A 277 4.06 11.94 11.11
C LEU A 277 3.62 11.54 9.71
N PHE A 278 2.41 11.93 9.36
CA PHE A 278 1.79 11.47 8.13
C PHE A 278 1.98 12.44 6.98
N TRP A 279 2.55 13.61 7.27
CA TRP A 279 2.84 14.67 6.29
C TRP A 279 1.68 14.86 5.31
N GLU A 280 0.48 14.79 5.81
CA GLU A 280 -0.70 15.08 5.02
C GLU A 280 -0.84 16.59 4.87
N GLN A 281 -0.59 17.08 3.68
CA GLN A 281 -1.43 18.15 3.18
C GLN A 281 -2.83 17.52 3.04
N TRP A 282 -3.66 17.74 4.01
CA TRP A 282 -5.09 17.67 3.79
C TRP A 282 -5.38 18.85 2.84
N SER A 283 -5.29 18.57 1.54
CA SER A 283 -5.93 19.44 0.55
C SER A 283 -7.40 19.40 0.90
N ASP A 284 -7.94 20.56 1.24
CA ASP A 284 -9.38 20.75 1.38
C ASP A 284 -10.09 20.05 0.22
N PRO A 285 -11.15 19.28 0.45
CA PRO A 285 -11.91 18.64 -0.63
C PRO A 285 -12.39 19.65 -1.68
N GLU A 286 -12.49 20.95 -1.35
CA GLU A 286 -12.88 22.04 -2.24
C GLU A 286 -11.79 22.44 -3.28
N THR A 287 -10.55 22.04 -3.13
CA THR A 287 -9.47 22.34 -4.08
C THR A 287 -9.10 21.18 -5.01
N SER A 288 -9.87 20.09 -4.98
CA SER A 288 -9.72 19.00 -5.94
C SER A 288 -10.25 19.44 -7.31
N PRO A 289 -9.46 19.27 -8.41
CA PRO A 289 -9.93 19.67 -9.75
C PRO A 289 -11.14 18.88 -10.28
N HIS A 290 -11.72 17.98 -9.47
CA HIS A 290 -12.90 17.20 -9.78
C HIS A 290 -14.19 17.66 -9.10
N SER A 291 -14.23 18.82 -8.42
CA SER A 291 -15.45 19.35 -7.80
C SER A 291 -16.37 20.13 -8.75
N ALA A 292 -16.05 20.21 -10.04
CA ALA A 292 -16.97 20.71 -11.06
C ALA A 292 -17.88 19.56 -11.54
N GLY A 293 -18.86 19.19 -10.73
CA GLY A 293 -20.01 18.44 -11.19
C GLY A 293 -20.81 19.28 -12.19
N PRO A 294 -21.51 18.67 -13.17
CA PRO A 294 -22.39 19.41 -14.07
C PRO A 294 -23.44 20.15 -13.22
N GLY A 295 -23.52 21.45 -13.43
CA GLY A 295 -24.58 22.28 -12.84
C GLY A 295 -25.96 21.77 -13.22
N PRO A 296 -27.00 22.09 -12.45
CA PRO A 296 -28.35 21.65 -12.74
C PRO A 296 -28.79 22.21 -14.08
N GLU A 297 -29.11 21.30 -14.99
CA GLU A 297 -29.84 21.67 -16.21
C GLU A 297 -31.20 22.19 -15.81
N SER A 298 -31.47 23.44 -16.17
CA SER A 298 -32.78 24.13 -16.06
C SER A 298 -33.75 23.65 -17.12
#